data_fda75bf0b6becf37bdde4331cfe4f30d
#
_entry.id   fda75bf0b6becf37bdde4331cfe4f30d
#
_cell.length_a   1.000
_cell.length_b   1.000
_cell.length_c   1.000
_cell.angle_alpha   90.00
_cell.angle_beta   90.00
_cell.angle_gamma   90.00
#
_symmetry.space_group_name_H-M   'P 1'
#
loop_
_entity.id
_entity.type
_entity.pdbx_description
1 polymer ?
#
loop_
_entity_poly.entity_id
_entity_poly.type
_entity_poly.pdbx_seq_one_letter_code
_entity_poly.pdbx_strand_id
1 'polypeptide(L)'
;MFIISEISPQFSGKVEVAEQMILQSKLAGADAIKVQLYTDTQFGSERAYLSMSFEDLKRLKIFADNLNIPLFATPFTFDRLDWCIKLNLPYLKVAARMHLEMPDLVKEIMKQKIQTFVSIPSDLNPSNVEKFDHATYLYCVVKYPTRLDEFS
;
A
#
# COMPACT_ATOMS: atom_id res chain seq x y z
N MET A 1 11.81 -11.03 11.10
CA MET A 1 11.16 -10.86 9.77
C MET A 1 10.04 -9.84 9.96
N PHE A 2 9.88 -8.86 9.08
CA PHE A 2 8.77 -7.88 9.16
C PHE A 2 7.65 -8.32 8.20
N ILE A 3 6.48 -8.61 8.76
CA ILE A 3 5.34 -9.20 8.04
C ILE A 3 4.28 -8.13 7.81
N ILE A 4 3.97 -7.87 6.55
CA ILE A 4 2.94 -6.92 6.13
C ILE A 4 1.72 -7.69 5.63
N SER A 5 0.56 -7.48 6.26
CA SER A 5 -0.71 -8.01 5.78
C SER A 5 -1.37 -7.05 4.80
N GLU A 6 -1.60 -7.49 3.56
CA GLU A 6 -2.36 -6.76 2.55
C GLU A 6 -3.83 -7.12 2.65
N ILE A 7 -4.70 -6.14 2.89
CA ILE A 7 -6.14 -6.36 3.05
C ILE A 7 -7.00 -5.77 1.93
N SER A 8 -6.41 -5.06 0.97
CA SER A 8 -7.15 -4.46 -0.14
C SER A 8 -6.98 -5.25 -1.45
N PRO A 9 -8.03 -5.39 -2.24
CA PRO A 9 -9.42 -4.93 -2.04
C PRO A 9 -10.34 -6.00 -1.42
N GLN A 10 -9.78 -6.98 -0.69
CA GLN A 10 -10.49 -8.19 -0.20
C GLN A 10 -11.63 -7.87 0.80
N PHE A 11 -11.61 -6.68 1.42
CA PHE A 11 -12.70 -6.22 2.29
C PHE A 11 -14.00 -5.89 1.52
N SER A 12 -13.99 -5.96 0.18
CA SER A 12 -15.17 -5.78 -0.70
C SER A 12 -15.93 -4.47 -0.46
N GLY A 13 -15.21 -3.37 -0.19
CA GLY A 13 -15.79 -2.04 0.07
C GLY A 13 -16.54 -1.91 1.40
N LYS A 14 -16.42 -2.90 2.29
CA LYS A 14 -17.09 -2.90 3.60
C LYS A 14 -16.07 -2.64 4.70
N VAL A 15 -16.10 -1.44 5.27
CA VAL A 15 -15.13 -1.01 6.29
C VAL A 15 -15.13 -1.90 7.53
N GLU A 16 -16.29 -2.45 7.93
CA GLU A 16 -16.39 -3.41 9.03
C GLU A 16 -15.64 -4.71 8.76
N VAL A 17 -15.65 -5.15 7.49
CA VAL A 17 -14.85 -6.34 7.07
C VAL A 17 -13.36 -6.01 7.14
N ALA A 18 -12.96 -4.81 6.72
CA ALA A 18 -11.57 -4.38 6.82
C ALA A 18 -11.09 -4.32 8.28
N GLU A 19 -11.93 -3.83 9.23
CA GLU A 19 -11.63 -3.86 10.67
C GLU A 19 -11.40 -5.29 11.17
N GLN A 20 -12.26 -6.24 10.78
CA GLN A 20 -12.07 -7.65 11.14
C GLN A 20 -10.78 -8.23 10.54
N MET A 21 -10.44 -7.88 9.30
CA MET A 21 -9.18 -8.30 8.68
C MET A 21 -7.97 -7.73 9.41
N ILE A 22 -8.00 -6.47 9.85
CA ILE A 22 -6.95 -5.86 10.68
C ILE A 22 -6.78 -6.64 12.00
N LEU A 23 -7.88 -6.91 12.69
CA LEU A 23 -7.86 -7.67 13.96
C LEU A 23 -7.27 -9.06 13.75
N GLN A 24 -7.72 -9.81 12.76
CA GLN A 24 -7.23 -11.15 12.48
C GLN A 24 -5.75 -11.15 12.07
N SER A 25 -5.33 -10.17 11.26
CA SER A 25 -3.92 -10.01 10.88
C SER A 25 -3.04 -9.74 12.12
N LYS A 26 -3.49 -8.88 13.04
CA LYS A 26 -2.78 -8.63 14.30
C LYS A 26 -2.66 -9.88 15.14
N LEU A 27 -3.75 -10.63 15.30
CA LEU A 27 -3.76 -11.88 16.08
C LEU A 27 -2.87 -12.96 15.44
N ALA A 28 -2.76 -12.96 14.11
CA ALA A 28 -1.88 -13.86 13.36
C ALA A 28 -0.39 -13.44 13.40
N GLY A 29 -0.06 -12.32 14.04
CA GLY A 29 1.33 -11.88 14.20
C GLY A 29 1.86 -10.99 13.09
N ALA A 30 1.01 -10.34 12.31
CA ALA A 30 1.47 -9.32 11.37
C ALA A 30 2.04 -8.10 12.10
N ASP A 31 3.10 -7.52 11.54
CA ASP A 31 3.78 -6.33 12.07
C ASP A 31 3.16 -5.04 11.56
N ALA A 32 2.51 -5.07 10.39
CA ALA A 32 1.84 -3.92 9.79
C ALA A 32 0.69 -4.35 8.86
N ILE A 33 -0.25 -3.43 8.65
CA ILE A 33 -1.38 -3.59 7.72
C ILE A 33 -1.18 -2.66 6.53
N LYS A 34 -1.44 -3.17 5.32
CA LYS A 34 -1.40 -2.35 4.11
C LYS A 34 -2.76 -2.34 3.40
N VAL A 35 -3.14 -1.15 2.93
CA VAL A 35 -4.30 -0.92 2.07
C VAL A 35 -3.87 -0.29 0.74
N GLN A 36 -4.76 -0.33 -0.25
CA GLN A 36 -4.56 0.27 -1.57
C GLN A 36 -5.59 1.37 -1.77
N LEU A 37 -5.13 2.59 -2.09
CA LEU A 37 -5.98 3.76 -2.24
C LEU A 37 -6.17 4.07 -3.73
N TYR A 38 -7.02 3.29 -4.38
CA TYR A 38 -7.51 3.57 -5.72
C TYR A 38 -8.67 4.56 -5.69
N THR A 39 -8.93 5.21 -6.82
CA THR A 39 -10.15 5.96 -7.08
C THR A 39 -11.22 5.07 -7.73
N ASP A 40 -12.47 5.51 -7.69
CA ASP A 40 -13.59 4.82 -8.34
C ASP A 40 -13.32 4.59 -9.83
N THR A 41 -12.76 5.61 -10.50
CA THR A 41 -12.43 5.55 -11.93
C THR A 41 -11.34 4.53 -12.25
N GLN A 42 -10.39 4.30 -11.34
CA GLN A 42 -9.32 3.30 -11.51
C GLN A 42 -9.84 1.86 -11.38
N PHE A 43 -10.89 1.65 -10.61
CA PHE A 43 -11.58 0.35 -10.53
C PHE A 43 -12.54 0.09 -11.69
N GLY A 44 -13.03 1.16 -12.35
CA GLY A 44 -14.15 1.10 -13.29
C GLY A 44 -15.50 1.02 -12.57
N SER A 45 -16.58 1.36 -13.29
CA SER A 45 -17.92 1.53 -12.71
C SER A 45 -18.45 0.32 -11.94
N GLU A 46 -18.17 -0.89 -12.44
CA GLU A 46 -18.64 -2.14 -11.81
C GLU A 46 -17.98 -2.45 -10.47
N ARG A 47 -16.77 -1.93 -10.24
CA ARG A 47 -15.97 -2.19 -9.03
C ARG A 47 -15.67 -0.93 -8.23
N ALA A 48 -16.31 0.20 -8.56
CA ALA A 48 -16.12 1.47 -7.86
C ALA A 48 -16.36 1.36 -6.34
N TYR A 49 -17.23 0.44 -5.91
CA TYR A 49 -17.48 0.14 -4.50
C TYR A 49 -16.26 -0.39 -3.73
N LEU A 50 -15.19 -0.80 -4.43
CA LEU A 50 -13.94 -1.23 -3.80
C LEU A 50 -13.03 -0.05 -3.43
N SER A 51 -13.32 1.16 -3.91
CA SER A 51 -12.58 2.34 -3.52
C SER A 51 -12.88 2.69 -2.06
N MET A 52 -11.86 3.21 -1.39
CA MET A 52 -11.97 3.62 0.01
C MET A 52 -12.19 5.13 0.08
N SER A 53 -13.13 5.58 0.92
CA SER A 53 -13.29 6.99 1.24
C SER A 53 -12.23 7.46 2.25
N PHE A 54 -12.05 8.78 2.36
CA PHE A 54 -11.16 9.36 3.38
C PHE A 54 -11.62 9.02 4.80
N GLU A 55 -12.92 9.05 5.04
CA GLU A 55 -13.50 8.74 6.37
C GLU A 55 -13.31 7.25 6.72
N ASP A 56 -13.42 6.34 5.74
CA ASP A 56 -13.14 4.92 5.97
C ASP A 56 -11.65 4.71 6.31
N LEU A 57 -10.75 5.32 5.56
CA LEU A 57 -9.31 5.23 5.86
C LEU A 57 -8.99 5.77 7.25
N LYS A 58 -9.57 6.91 7.62
CA LYS A 58 -9.42 7.50 8.96
C LYS A 58 -9.96 6.58 10.06
N ARG A 59 -11.13 5.97 9.84
CA ARG A 59 -11.72 4.99 10.76
C ARG A 59 -10.80 3.79 10.93
N LEU A 60 -10.29 3.22 9.84
CA LEU A 60 -9.35 2.10 9.88
C LEU A 60 -8.04 2.45 10.57
N LYS A 61 -7.54 3.68 10.36
CA LYS A 61 -6.32 4.16 11.05
C LYS A 61 -6.53 4.22 12.56
N ILE A 62 -7.64 4.78 13.02
CA ILE A 62 -7.99 4.82 14.46
C ILE A 62 -8.12 3.41 15.01
N PHE A 63 -8.80 2.51 14.29
CA PHE A 63 -8.97 1.12 14.70
C PHE A 63 -7.63 0.38 14.83
N ALA A 64 -6.74 0.54 13.85
CA ALA A 64 -5.40 -0.06 13.87
C ALA A 64 -4.53 0.50 15.01
N ASP A 65 -4.61 1.81 15.27
CA ASP A 65 -3.89 2.46 16.39
C ASP A 65 -4.33 1.89 17.73
N ASN A 66 -5.63 1.68 17.94
CA ASN A 66 -6.16 1.07 19.17
C ASN A 66 -5.67 -0.37 19.38
N LEU A 67 -5.33 -1.07 18.30
CA LEU A 67 -4.73 -2.41 18.34
C LEU A 67 -3.20 -2.39 18.40
N ASN A 68 -2.57 -1.20 18.43
CA ASN A 68 -1.12 -1.05 18.35
C ASN A 68 -0.51 -1.80 17.14
N ILE A 69 -1.10 -1.62 15.96
CA ILE A 69 -0.56 -2.11 14.69
C ILE A 69 -0.51 -0.97 13.66
N PRO A 70 0.65 -0.72 13.03
CA PRO A 70 0.75 0.30 11.99
C PRO A 70 -0.15 -0.01 10.80
N LEU A 71 -0.95 0.98 10.36
CA LEU A 71 -1.67 0.94 9.10
C LEU A 71 -1.02 1.92 8.13
N PHE A 72 -0.77 1.46 6.90
CA PHE A 72 -0.22 2.30 5.84
C PHE A 72 -0.83 1.98 4.47
N ALA A 73 -0.44 2.73 3.44
CA ALA A 73 -1.12 2.62 2.16
C ALA A 73 -0.20 2.73 0.94
N THR A 74 -0.70 2.20 -0.20
CA THR A 74 -0.24 2.56 -1.54
C THR A 74 -1.18 3.64 -2.08
N PRO A 75 -0.79 4.91 -2.19
CA PRO A 75 -1.58 5.93 -2.87
C PRO A 75 -1.40 5.81 -4.38
N PHE A 76 -2.48 5.81 -5.15
CA PHE A 76 -2.43 5.75 -6.62
C PHE A 76 -2.80 7.07 -7.29
N THR A 77 -2.95 8.15 -6.52
CA THR A 77 -3.15 9.51 -7.00
C THR A 77 -2.57 10.51 -6.00
N PHE A 78 -2.39 11.78 -6.41
CA PHE A 78 -1.85 12.83 -5.54
C PHE A 78 -2.79 13.13 -4.35
N ASP A 79 -4.09 13.16 -4.57
CA ASP A 79 -5.07 13.35 -3.48
C ASP A 79 -5.06 12.20 -2.47
N ARG A 80 -4.81 10.96 -2.92
CA ARG A 80 -4.63 9.81 -2.02
C ARG A 80 -3.32 9.88 -1.24
N LEU A 81 -2.27 10.43 -1.82
CA LEU A 81 -1.03 10.75 -1.09
C LEU A 81 -1.30 11.81 -0.01
N ASP A 82 -2.05 12.87 -0.33
CA ASP A 82 -2.46 13.88 0.65
C ASP A 82 -3.23 13.28 1.83
N TRP A 83 -4.07 12.26 1.59
CA TRP A 83 -4.76 11.55 2.66
C TRP A 83 -3.78 10.83 3.59
N CYS A 84 -2.78 10.16 3.03
CA CYS A 84 -1.75 9.49 3.82
C CYS A 84 -0.99 10.48 4.72
N ILE A 85 -0.64 11.65 4.17
CA ILE A 85 0.04 12.72 4.90
C ILE A 85 -0.84 13.28 6.00
N LYS A 86 -2.10 13.64 5.69
CA LYS A 86 -3.08 14.19 6.67
C LYS A 86 -3.34 13.25 7.84
N LEU A 87 -3.33 11.95 7.60
CA LEU A 87 -3.55 10.94 8.65
C LEU A 87 -2.25 10.50 9.33
N ASN A 88 -1.10 11.10 8.99
CA ASN A 88 0.22 10.74 9.53
C ASN A 88 0.48 9.24 9.44
N LEU A 89 0.24 8.62 8.27
CA LEU A 89 0.53 7.21 8.10
C LEU A 89 2.04 6.97 8.27
N PRO A 90 2.45 5.94 9.04
CA PRO A 90 3.86 5.74 9.42
C PRO A 90 4.73 5.28 8.25
N TYR A 91 4.12 4.68 7.24
CA TYR A 91 4.79 4.18 6.05
C TYR A 91 4.01 4.54 4.79
N LEU A 92 4.71 4.52 3.64
CA LEU A 92 4.12 4.57 2.32
C LEU A 92 4.55 3.35 1.49
N LYS A 93 3.85 3.07 0.41
CA LYS A 93 4.19 2.00 -0.52
C LYS A 93 4.20 2.51 -1.96
N VAL A 94 5.25 2.19 -2.69
CA VAL A 94 5.32 2.33 -4.15
C VAL A 94 5.18 0.94 -4.77
N ALA A 95 4.11 0.71 -5.54
CA ALA A 95 3.91 -0.54 -6.26
C ALA A 95 4.81 -0.62 -7.50
N ALA A 96 5.13 -1.85 -7.94
CA ALA A 96 6.10 -2.08 -9.02
C ALA A 96 5.76 -1.32 -10.32
N ARG A 97 4.50 -1.35 -10.75
CA ARG A 97 4.08 -0.67 -11.99
C ARG A 97 4.06 0.85 -11.91
N MET A 98 4.05 1.43 -10.72
CA MET A 98 4.02 2.90 -10.57
C MET A 98 5.28 3.57 -11.14
N HIS A 99 6.42 2.87 -11.18
CA HIS A 99 7.63 3.40 -11.81
C HIS A 99 7.45 3.75 -13.28
N LEU A 100 6.62 3.01 -14.00
CA LEU A 100 6.32 3.22 -15.42
C LEU A 100 5.05 4.04 -15.64
N GLU A 101 4.00 3.73 -14.88
CA GLU A 101 2.66 4.29 -15.11
C GLU A 101 2.46 5.66 -14.43
N MET A 102 3.18 5.92 -13.33
CA MET A 102 2.97 7.09 -12.45
C MET A 102 4.30 7.67 -11.92
N PRO A 103 5.31 7.93 -12.77
CA PRO A 103 6.65 8.32 -12.30
C PRO A 103 6.65 9.62 -11.50
N ASP A 104 5.78 10.58 -11.82
CA ASP A 104 5.72 11.86 -11.08
C ASP A 104 5.09 11.69 -9.69
N LEU A 105 4.12 10.78 -9.54
CA LEU A 105 3.57 10.44 -8.24
C LEU A 105 4.64 9.74 -7.37
N VAL A 106 5.43 8.83 -7.96
CA VAL A 106 6.56 8.19 -7.25
C VAL A 106 7.54 9.23 -6.74
N LYS A 107 7.95 10.19 -7.58
CA LYS A 107 8.83 11.30 -7.16
C LYS A 107 8.22 12.09 -6.00
N GLU A 108 6.91 12.38 -6.05
CA GLU A 108 6.23 13.13 -5.00
C GLU A 108 6.15 12.34 -3.69
N ILE A 109 5.86 11.03 -3.75
CA ILE A 109 5.91 10.13 -2.59
C ILE A 109 7.30 10.17 -1.94
N MET A 110 8.38 10.07 -2.73
CA MET A 110 9.74 10.04 -2.19
C MET A 110 10.18 11.38 -1.59
N LYS A 111 9.66 12.52 -2.06
CA LYS A 111 9.90 13.85 -1.46
C LYS A 111 9.35 13.98 -0.03
N GLN A 112 8.36 13.19 0.35
CA GLN A 112 7.75 13.25 1.68
C GLN A 112 8.70 12.81 2.80
N LYS A 113 9.78 12.09 2.47
CA LYS A 113 10.76 11.53 3.43
C LYS A 113 10.13 10.65 4.51
N ILE A 114 8.94 10.10 4.23
CA ILE A 114 8.30 9.07 5.06
C ILE A 114 8.93 7.73 4.69
N GLN A 115 9.15 6.85 5.66
CA GLN A 115 9.66 5.50 5.41
C GLN A 115 8.77 4.80 4.36
N THR A 116 9.36 4.41 3.23
CA THR A 116 8.61 3.91 2.07
C THR A 116 9.10 2.52 1.65
N PHE A 117 8.18 1.59 1.48
CA PHE A 117 8.46 0.30 0.85
C PHE A 117 8.33 0.45 -0.66
N VAL A 118 9.41 0.22 -1.40
CA VAL A 118 9.46 0.41 -2.86
C VAL A 118 9.62 -0.93 -3.55
N SER A 119 8.58 -1.42 -4.24
CA SER A 119 8.70 -2.62 -5.07
C SER A 119 9.45 -2.29 -6.35
N ILE A 120 10.50 -3.08 -6.62
CA ILE A 120 11.24 -3.04 -7.89
C ILE A 120 10.83 -4.26 -8.70
N PRO A 121 10.23 -4.09 -9.88
CA PRO A 121 9.86 -5.21 -10.73
C PRO A 121 11.11 -5.93 -11.26
N SER A 122 10.99 -7.24 -11.44
CA SER A 122 12.10 -8.12 -11.88
C SER A 122 12.67 -7.77 -13.25
N ASP A 123 11.90 -7.10 -14.09
CA ASP A 123 12.29 -6.63 -15.43
C ASP A 123 12.94 -5.24 -15.44
N LEU A 124 12.97 -4.56 -14.29
CA LEU A 124 13.66 -3.28 -14.14
C LEU A 124 15.05 -3.50 -13.55
N ASN A 125 16.09 -2.96 -14.22
CA ASN A 125 17.44 -2.98 -13.65
C ASN A 125 17.48 -2.16 -12.35
N PRO A 126 17.78 -2.78 -11.19
CA PRO A 126 17.83 -2.08 -9.90
C PRO A 126 18.81 -0.90 -9.85
N SER A 127 19.83 -0.89 -10.72
CA SER A 127 20.79 0.21 -10.82
C SER A 127 20.19 1.48 -11.42
N ASN A 128 19.06 1.37 -12.12
CA ASN A 128 18.35 2.51 -12.70
C ASN A 128 17.34 3.13 -11.73
N VAL A 129 17.18 2.56 -10.52
CA VAL A 129 16.29 3.09 -9.50
C VAL A 129 17.07 4.01 -8.58
N GLU A 130 16.62 5.26 -8.48
CA GLU A 130 17.17 6.20 -7.52
C GLU A 130 17.04 5.66 -6.08
N LYS A 131 18.12 5.74 -5.31
CA LYS A 131 18.16 5.22 -3.94
C LYS A 131 17.92 6.34 -2.93
N PHE A 132 17.11 6.04 -1.93
CA PHE A 132 16.74 6.95 -0.84
C PHE A 132 16.95 6.26 0.50
N ASP A 133 17.50 6.98 1.49
CA ASP A 133 17.78 6.45 2.84
C ASP A 133 16.53 6.03 3.60
N HIS A 134 15.37 6.65 3.28
CA HIS A 134 14.07 6.35 3.86
C HIS A 134 13.27 5.32 3.05
N ALA A 135 13.93 4.53 2.18
CA ALA A 135 13.29 3.51 1.38
C ALA A 135 13.80 2.11 1.71
N THR A 136 12.87 1.16 1.79
CA THR A 136 13.16 -0.28 1.80
C THR A 136 12.74 -0.84 0.43
N TYR A 137 13.70 -1.39 -0.30
CA TYR A 137 13.46 -1.92 -1.64
C TYR A 137 13.07 -3.39 -1.58
N LEU A 138 12.00 -3.73 -2.28
CA LEU A 138 11.43 -5.08 -2.34
C LEU A 138 11.56 -5.63 -3.76
N TYR A 139 12.17 -6.77 -3.93
CA TYR A 139 12.13 -7.50 -5.20
C TYR A 139 10.69 -7.96 -5.48
N CYS A 140 10.22 -7.79 -6.71
CA CYS A 140 8.85 -8.10 -7.09
C CYS A 140 8.78 -8.75 -8.46
N VAL A 141 8.26 -9.96 -8.52
CA VAL A 141 7.84 -10.59 -9.79
C VAL A 141 6.46 -10.07 -10.15
N VAL A 142 6.34 -9.34 -11.28
CA VAL A 142 5.08 -8.67 -11.69
C VAL A 142 4.13 -9.67 -12.35
N LYS A 143 3.66 -10.64 -11.55
CA LYS A 143 2.75 -11.69 -11.98
C LYS A 143 1.85 -12.14 -10.84
N TYR A 144 0.60 -12.43 -11.15
CA TYR A 144 -0.37 -12.97 -10.19
C TYR A 144 -1.07 -14.24 -10.74
N PRO A 145 -1.06 -15.35 -9.99
CA PRO A 145 -0.22 -15.63 -8.83
C PRO A 145 1.26 -15.83 -9.22
N THR A 146 2.18 -15.45 -8.34
CA THR A 146 3.61 -15.76 -8.50
C THR A 146 3.90 -17.12 -7.88
N ARG A 147 4.60 -17.99 -8.60
CA ARG A 147 5.05 -19.29 -8.09
C ARG A 147 6.40 -19.16 -7.39
N LEU A 148 6.70 -20.06 -6.46
CA LEU A 148 7.98 -20.03 -5.73
C LEU A 148 9.19 -20.21 -6.63
N ASP A 149 9.07 -20.96 -7.72
CA ASP A 149 10.13 -21.20 -8.70
C ASP A 149 10.38 -20.01 -9.66
N GLU A 150 9.59 -18.94 -9.55
CA GLU A 150 9.75 -17.71 -10.32
C GLU A 150 10.56 -16.63 -9.58
N PHE A 151 10.93 -16.89 -8.33
CA PHE A 151 11.87 -16.06 -7.56
C PHE A 151 13.29 -16.58 -7.80
N SER A 152 13.99 -15.98 -8.76
CA SER A 152 15.39 -16.31 -9.10
C SER A 152 16.30 -15.11 -8.93
#